data_2f736530aab2466a5ff75fd4ff5b73ae
#
_entry.id   2f736530aab2466a5ff75fd4ff5b73ae
#
_cell.length_a   1.000
_cell.length_b   1.000
_cell.length_c   1.000
_cell.angle_alpha   90.00
_cell.angle_beta   90.00
_cell.angle_gamma   90.00
#
_symmetry.space_group_name_H-M   'P 1'
#
loop_
_entity.id
_entity.type
_entity.pdbx_description
1 polymer ?
#
loop_
_entity_poly.entity_id
_entity_poly.type
_entity_poly.pdbx_seq_one_letter_code
_entity_poly.pdbx_strand_id
1 'polypeptide(L)'
;TVRRMARDLRKALPNSIQVPNNQCVEFIPTKTGGRYRVEDKSGAPGTGLDFSAADTGFNMLGSNSARPADQQIADGDLIAVYNLGIAGSNAYNGDNTAAVSGTPSESGSPAETTITIASKQFPLPSGSNRFHVIPGTEKVVSYICSGGTLYRNANYAYSSSCPAPTPGTTPVIATNLDTCNFVYNGSDLQRNGLVQMTISFTNSGETVTQYHEIHVNNTP
;
A
#
# COMPACT_ATOMS: atom_id res chain seq x y z
N THR A 1 16.44 -12.25 -2.45
CA THR A 1 16.16 -11.27 -1.37
C THR A 1 15.85 -9.92 -1.95
N VAL A 2 16.80 -9.21 -2.54
CA VAL A 2 16.67 -7.84 -3.07
C VAL A 2 15.55 -7.72 -4.12
N ARG A 3 15.43 -8.67 -5.06
CA ARG A 3 14.36 -8.68 -6.08
C ARG A 3 12.95 -8.77 -5.49
N ARG A 4 12.76 -9.47 -4.37
CA ARG A 4 11.46 -9.54 -3.67
C ARG A 4 11.14 -8.17 -3.06
N MET A 5 12.09 -7.59 -2.32
CA MET A 5 11.93 -6.26 -1.71
C MET A 5 11.60 -5.20 -2.77
N ALA A 6 12.34 -5.21 -3.91
CA ALA A 6 12.09 -4.29 -5.01
C ALA A 6 10.68 -4.43 -5.61
N ARG A 7 10.17 -5.66 -5.72
CA ARG A 7 8.82 -5.93 -6.22
C ARG A 7 7.75 -5.45 -5.24
N ASP A 8 7.95 -5.71 -3.95
CA ASP A 8 7.01 -5.30 -2.91
C ASP A 8 6.96 -3.76 -2.81
N LEU A 9 8.12 -3.09 -2.80
CA LEU A 9 8.20 -1.62 -2.72
C LEU A 9 7.58 -0.91 -3.93
N ARG A 10 7.64 -1.50 -5.13
CA ARG A 10 6.95 -0.96 -6.32
C ARG A 10 5.42 -1.03 -6.23
N LYS A 11 4.88 -1.86 -5.34
CA LYS A 11 3.45 -1.96 -5.06
C LYS A 11 3.04 -1.12 -3.84
N ALA A 12 3.91 -0.30 -3.31
CA ALA A 12 3.57 0.58 -2.21
C ALA A 12 2.48 1.57 -2.63
N LEU A 13 1.55 1.85 -1.72
CA LEU A 13 0.61 2.96 -1.87
C LEU A 13 1.42 4.25 -2.06
N PRO A 14 1.10 5.11 -3.02
CA PRO A 14 1.78 6.39 -3.20
C PRO A 14 1.95 7.13 -1.87
N ASN A 15 3.14 7.69 -1.65
CA ASN A 15 3.51 8.45 -0.44
C ASN A 15 3.37 7.69 0.89
N SER A 16 3.41 6.34 0.87
CA SER A 16 3.36 5.54 2.09
C SER A 16 4.71 5.00 2.56
N ILE A 17 5.76 5.14 1.77
CA ILE A 17 7.08 4.61 2.14
C ILE A 17 7.70 5.48 3.22
N GLN A 18 8.16 4.82 4.27
CA GLN A 18 8.85 5.44 5.40
C GLN A 18 10.15 4.68 5.69
N VAL A 19 11.18 5.42 6.09
CA VAL A 19 12.46 4.88 6.59
C VAL A 19 12.71 5.52 7.96
N PRO A 20 12.06 5.01 9.02
CA PRO A 20 12.19 5.59 10.37
C PRO A 20 13.62 5.54 10.92
N ASN A 21 14.38 4.57 10.45
CA ASN A 21 15.82 4.44 10.66
C ASN A 21 16.43 3.68 9.48
N ASN A 22 17.75 3.75 9.30
CA ASN A 22 18.44 3.15 8.17
C ASN A 22 18.41 1.60 8.14
N GLN A 23 17.91 0.95 9.15
CA GLN A 23 17.77 -0.51 9.22
C GLN A 23 16.34 -0.98 9.01
N CYS A 24 15.41 -0.06 8.70
CA CYS A 24 14.04 -0.40 8.44
C CYS A 24 13.42 0.45 7.32
N VAL A 25 12.75 -0.21 6.39
CA VAL A 25 11.84 0.41 5.43
C VAL A 25 10.44 -0.16 5.64
N GLU A 26 9.46 0.73 5.76
CA GLU A 26 8.06 0.41 5.99
C GLU A 26 7.19 1.03 4.88
N PHE A 27 6.11 0.36 4.51
CA PHE A 27 5.17 0.85 3.50
C PHE A 27 3.80 0.16 3.62
N ILE A 28 2.78 0.79 3.02
CA ILE A 28 1.45 0.20 2.86
C ILE A 28 1.39 -0.47 1.49
N PRO A 29 1.20 -1.80 1.39
CA PRO A 29 1.13 -2.49 0.11
C PRO A 29 -0.21 -2.25 -0.57
N THR A 30 -0.22 -2.28 -1.91
CA THR A 30 -1.45 -2.33 -2.70
C THR A 30 -1.52 -3.63 -3.49
N LYS A 31 -2.70 -4.22 -3.62
CA LYS A 31 -2.92 -5.39 -4.48
C LYS A 31 -3.50 -5.02 -5.84
N THR A 32 -4.23 -3.92 -5.91
CA THR A 32 -4.87 -3.41 -7.13
C THR A 32 -5.29 -1.95 -6.94
N GLY A 33 -5.94 -1.40 -7.94
CA GLY A 33 -6.58 -0.10 -7.90
C GLY A 33 -7.65 0.02 -8.99
N GLY A 34 -8.37 1.10 -9.02
CA GLY A 34 -9.41 1.34 -10.03
C GLY A 34 -9.73 2.80 -10.19
N ARG A 35 -10.73 3.07 -11.02
CA ARG A 35 -11.33 4.40 -11.12
C ARG A 35 -12.74 4.35 -10.53
N TYR A 36 -13.03 5.30 -9.67
CA TYR A 36 -14.38 5.48 -9.15
C TYR A 36 -15.22 6.34 -10.11
N ARG A 37 -16.53 6.12 -10.09
CA ARG A 37 -17.50 6.98 -10.73
C ARG A 37 -17.61 8.28 -9.93
N VAL A 38 -17.59 9.43 -10.59
CA VAL A 38 -17.65 10.75 -9.94
C VAL A 38 -19.08 11.15 -9.66
N GLU A 39 -19.98 10.94 -10.62
CA GLU A 39 -21.38 11.35 -10.52
C GLU A 39 -22.28 10.12 -10.46
N ASP A 40 -23.40 10.26 -9.80
CA ASP A 40 -24.43 9.23 -9.78
C ASP A 40 -24.98 8.94 -11.18
N LYS A 41 -25.33 7.70 -11.43
CA LYS A 41 -26.13 7.35 -12.59
C LYS A 41 -27.53 7.96 -12.45
N SER A 42 -28.11 8.38 -13.56
CA SER A 42 -29.49 8.82 -13.60
C SER A 42 -30.41 7.74 -13.01
N GLY A 43 -31.15 8.09 -11.96
CA GLY A 43 -32.06 7.19 -11.25
C GLY A 43 -31.39 6.15 -10.35
N ALA A 44 -30.06 6.25 -10.10
CA ALA A 44 -29.32 5.33 -9.24
C ALA A 44 -28.38 6.10 -8.30
N PRO A 45 -28.90 6.73 -7.24
CA PRO A 45 -28.10 7.45 -6.26
C PRO A 45 -27.13 6.50 -5.53
N GLY A 46 -25.98 7.04 -5.07
CA GLY A 46 -24.94 6.29 -4.38
C GLY A 46 -24.05 5.46 -5.32
N THR A 47 -24.07 5.72 -6.63
CA THR A 47 -23.16 5.09 -7.59
C THR A 47 -21.89 5.92 -7.83
N GLY A 48 -21.91 7.21 -7.57
CA GLY A 48 -20.74 8.09 -7.54
C GLY A 48 -20.08 8.11 -6.16
N LEU A 49 -18.80 8.38 -6.09
CA LEU A 49 -18.11 8.61 -4.81
C LEU A 49 -18.28 10.08 -4.39
N ASP A 50 -18.97 10.30 -3.26
CA ASP A 50 -19.22 11.63 -2.72
C ASP A 50 -18.07 12.09 -1.80
N PHE A 51 -17.59 13.30 -2.02
CA PHE A 51 -16.56 13.95 -1.19
C PHE A 51 -17.15 15.06 -0.30
N SER A 52 -18.41 15.43 -0.52
CA SER A 52 -19.08 16.48 0.26
C SER A 52 -19.68 15.96 1.56
N ALA A 53 -19.96 14.67 1.63
CA ALA A 53 -20.54 13.98 2.79
C ALA A 53 -19.91 12.59 2.99
N ALA A 54 -20.27 11.94 4.10
CA ALA A 54 -19.89 10.54 4.33
C ALA A 54 -20.66 9.63 3.37
N ASP A 55 -19.91 8.78 2.66
CA ASP A 55 -20.45 7.81 1.73
C ASP A 55 -20.31 6.38 2.26
N THR A 56 -21.17 5.47 1.81
CA THR A 56 -21.17 4.04 2.18
C THR A 56 -20.89 3.11 1.00
N GLY A 57 -20.66 3.65 -0.18
CA GLY A 57 -20.37 2.87 -1.38
C GLY A 57 -20.21 3.70 -2.62
N PHE A 58 -19.71 3.09 -3.66
CA PHE A 58 -19.53 3.71 -4.97
C PHE A 58 -19.36 2.65 -6.05
N ASN A 59 -19.48 3.03 -7.32
CA ASN A 59 -19.16 2.15 -8.43
C ASN A 59 -17.73 2.37 -8.92
N MET A 60 -16.97 1.27 -9.01
CA MET A 60 -15.75 1.21 -9.80
C MET A 60 -16.11 1.03 -11.27
N LEU A 61 -15.44 1.77 -12.14
CA LEU A 61 -15.55 1.60 -13.59
C LEU A 61 -14.75 0.36 -14.02
N GLY A 62 -15.46 -0.70 -14.41
CA GLY A 62 -14.90 -1.98 -14.84
C GLY A 62 -15.27 -3.14 -13.93
N SER A 63 -14.93 -4.36 -14.40
CA SER A 63 -15.24 -5.62 -13.74
C SER A 63 -14.18 -5.99 -12.71
N ASN A 64 -14.59 -6.38 -11.52
CA ASN A 64 -13.73 -6.94 -10.48
C ASN A 64 -13.42 -8.43 -10.77
N SER A 65 -14.40 -9.18 -11.25
CA SER A 65 -14.25 -10.62 -11.54
C SER A 65 -13.33 -10.92 -12.73
N ALA A 66 -13.18 -9.96 -13.64
CA ALA A 66 -12.24 -10.08 -14.76
C ALA A 66 -10.76 -9.95 -14.35
N ARG A 67 -10.47 -9.56 -13.10
CA ARG A 67 -9.13 -9.44 -12.55
C ARG A 67 -8.59 -10.80 -12.10
N PRO A 68 -7.26 -11.00 -12.09
CA PRO A 68 -6.66 -12.14 -11.39
C PRO A 68 -7.17 -12.25 -9.94
N ALA A 69 -7.35 -13.45 -9.44
CA ALA A 69 -7.96 -13.69 -8.13
C ALA A 69 -7.26 -12.97 -6.97
N ASP A 70 -5.92 -12.85 -7.03
CA ASP A 70 -5.10 -12.13 -6.05
C ASP A 70 -5.23 -10.60 -6.14
N GLN A 71 -5.87 -10.08 -7.19
CA GLN A 71 -6.11 -8.66 -7.42
C GLN A 71 -7.58 -8.27 -7.29
N GLN A 72 -8.49 -9.24 -7.08
CA GLN A 72 -9.91 -8.95 -6.88
C GLN A 72 -10.12 -8.26 -5.53
N ILE A 73 -10.99 -7.25 -5.54
CA ILE A 73 -11.43 -6.55 -4.33
C ILE A 73 -12.35 -7.48 -3.56
N ALA A 74 -12.11 -7.61 -2.26
CA ALA A 74 -12.84 -8.51 -1.38
C ALA A 74 -13.23 -7.82 -0.06
N ASP A 75 -14.12 -8.46 0.68
CA ASP A 75 -14.48 -8.04 2.03
C ASP A 75 -13.26 -7.91 2.93
N GLY A 76 -13.21 -6.84 3.72
CA GLY A 76 -12.11 -6.54 4.64
C GLY A 76 -10.89 -5.86 4.00
N ASP A 77 -10.82 -5.72 2.67
CA ASP A 77 -9.82 -4.86 2.03
C ASP A 77 -10.06 -3.38 2.41
N LEU A 78 -9.07 -2.52 2.19
CA LEU A 78 -9.26 -1.09 2.39
C LEU A 78 -9.12 -0.34 1.05
N ILE A 79 -10.09 0.52 0.80
CA ILE A 79 -10.01 1.50 -0.28
C ILE A 79 -9.24 2.71 0.23
N ALA A 80 -8.23 3.15 -0.52
CA ALA A 80 -7.47 4.37 -0.26
C ALA A 80 -7.64 5.35 -1.42
N VAL A 81 -8.01 6.59 -1.13
CA VAL A 81 -8.18 7.64 -2.14
C VAL A 81 -7.21 8.76 -1.85
N TYR A 82 -6.44 9.14 -2.87
CA TYR A 82 -5.56 10.30 -2.89
C TYR A 82 -4.63 10.42 -1.67
N ASN A 83 -3.78 9.39 -1.43
CA ASN A 83 -2.84 9.39 -0.32
C ASN A 83 -1.67 10.36 -0.58
N LEU A 84 -1.55 11.38 0.27
CA LEU A 84 -0.47 12.36 0.21
C LEU A 84 0.62 12.13 1.27
N GLY A 85 0.36 11.29 2.28
CA GLY A 85 1.28 11.05 3.39
C GLY A 85 1.38 12.21 4.38
N ILE A 86 0.50 13.21 4.29
CA ILE A 86 0.45 14.39 5.15
C ILE A 86 -0.81 14.39 6.01
N ALA A 87 -0.83 15.17 7.08
CA ALA A 87 -2.00 15.31 7.96
C ALA A 87 -3.27 15.63 7.15
N GLY A 88 -4.35 14.92 7.43
CA GLY A 88 -5.63 15.02 6.72
C GLY A 88 -5.72 14.20 5.42
N SER A 89 -4.62 13.65 4.92
CA SER A 89 -4.62 12.73 3.75
C SER A 89 -3.51 11.69 3.89
N ASN A 90 -3.50 10.98 5.02
CA ASN A 90 -2.52 9.97 5.36
C ASN A 90 -3.18 8.63 5.69
N ALA A 91 -2.90 7.61 4.89
CA ALA A 91 -3.46 6.28 5.08
C ALA A 91 -3.02 5.62 6.40
N TYR A 92 -1.84 5.95 6.93
CA TYR A 92 -1.39 5.49 8.26
C TYR A 92 -2.29 5.99 9.39
N ASN A 93 -2.92 7.15 9.23
CA ASN A 93 -3.87 7.70 10.20
C ASN A 93 -5.32 7.28 9.91
N GLY A 94 -5.58 6.60 8.79
CA GLY A 94 -6.93 6.29 8.34
C GLY A 94 -7.69 7.49 7.78
N ASP A 95 -7.00 8.61 7.48
CA ASP A 95 -7.63 9.85 7.03
C ASP A 95 -8.42 9.64 5.73
N ASN A 96 -7.84 8.88 4.81
CA ASN A 96 -8.30 8.69 3.43
C ASN A 96 -8.51 7.21 3.07
N THR A 97 -8.81 6.37 4.06
CA THR A 97 -9.09 4.94 3.87
C THR A 97 -10.44 4.54 4.41
N ALA A 98 -11.09 3.55 3.77
CA ALA A 98 -12.33 2.93 4.23
C ALA A 98 -12.30 1.43 3.99
N ALA A 99 -12.79 0.64 4.95
CA ALA A 99 -12.88 -0.81 4.80
C ALA A 99 -14.00 -1.20 3.83
N VAL A 100 -13.71 -2.15 2.93
CA VAL A 100 -14.72 -2.80 2.11
C VAL A 100 -15.60 -3.68 2.99
N SER A 101 -16.90 -3.57 2.83
CA SER A 101 -17.91 -4.32 3.57
C SER A 101 -18.70 -5.21 2.61
N GLY A 102 -18.55 -6.51 2.74
CA GLY A 102 -19.20 -7.49 1.89
C GLY A 102 -18.52 -7.67 0.52
N THR A 103 -19.06 -8.58 -0.24
CA THR A 103 -18.54 -8.93 -1.58
C THR A 103 -18.99 -7.90 -2.62
N PRO A 104 -18.05 -7.27 -3.37
CA PRO A 104 -18.41 -6.40 -4.47
C PRO A 104 -19.29 -7.09 -5.51
N SER A 105 -20.27 -6.39 -6.03
CA SER A 105 -21.23 -6.90 -7.03
C SER A 105 -21.07 -6.17 -8.36
N GLU A 106 -21.37 -6.86 -9.46
CA GLU A 106 -21.19 -6.31 -10.81
C GLU A 106 -22.51 -6.13 -11.53
N SER A 107 -22.64 -5.09 -12.31
CA SER A 107 -23.80 -4.80 -13.14
C SER A 107 -23.44 -3.95 -14.37
N GLY A 108 -24.32 -4.00 -15.37
CA GLY A 108 -24.26 -3.14 -16.55
C GLY A 108 -23.37 -3.65 -17.69
N SER A 109 -23.49 -2.96 -18.82
CA SER A 109 -22.63 -3.15 -19.99
C SER A 109 -22.35 -1.76 -20.59
N PRO A 110 -21.11 -1.26 -20.49
CA PRO A 110 -19.93 -1.91 -19.89
C PRO A 110 -20.11 -2.17 -18.38
N ALA A 111 -19.45 -3.22 -17.89
CA ALA A 111 -19.54 -3.65 -16.49
C ALA A 111 -19.01 -2.58 -15.53
N GLU A 112 -19.72 -2.38 -14.44
CA GLU A 112 -19.26 -1.62 -13.27
C GLU A 112 -19.37 -2.50 -12.03
N THR A 113 -18.48 -2.28 -11.08
CA THR A 113 -18.48 -2.99 -9.81
C THR A 113 -18.93 -2.07 -8.69
N THR A 114 -20.01 -2.41 -8.02
CA THR A 114 -20.46 -1.72 -6.80
C THR A 114 -19.61 -2.19 -5.62
N ILE A 115 -18.96 -1.26 -4.93
CA ILE A 115 -18.13 -1.49 -3.77
C ILE A 115 -18.80 -0.81 -2.58
N THR A 116 -19.24 -1.60 -1.61
CA THR A 116 -19.74 -1.10 -0.33
C THR A 116 -18.57 -0.89 0.62
N ILE A 117 -18.56 0.23 1.34
CA ILE A 117 -17.50 0.59 2.29
C ILE A 117 -18.10 0.97 3.65
N ALA A 118 -17.29 0.86 4.69
CA ALA A 118 -17.60 1.50 5.97
C ALA A 118 -17.78 3.03 5.74
N SER A 119 -18.79 3.62 6.35
CA SER A 119 -19.14 5.04 6.16
C SER A 119 -17.91 5.93 6.29
N LYS A 120 -17.60 6.70 5.25
CA LYS A 120 -16.39 7.53 5.17
C LYS A 120 -16.62 8.75 4.28
N GLN A 121 -16.29 9.92 4.79
CA GLN A 121 -16.06 11.10 3.96
C GLN A 121 -14.57 11.13 3.60
N PHE A 122 -14.24 10.93 2.34
CA PHE A 122 -12.86 11.07 1.88
C PHE A 122 -12.48 12.55 1.81
N PRO A 123 -11.27 12.93 2.29
CA PRO A 123 -10.91 14.34 2.43
C PRO A 123 -10.70 15.05 1.09
N LEU A 124 -10.16 14.34 0.09
CA LEU A 124 -9.77 14.93 -1.18
C LEU A 124 -10.03 13.96 -2.35
N PRO A 125 -10.58 14.45 -3.47
CA PRO A 125 -10.73 13.67 -4.69
C PRO A 125 -9.37 13.48 -5.38
N SER A 126 -9.19 12.32 -6.01
CA SER A 126 -8.05 12.11 -6.92
C SER A 126 -8.28 12.82 -8.25
N GLY A 127 -7.26 13.56 -8.73
CA GLY A 127 -7.34 14.26 -10.02
C GLY A 127 -7.54 13.34 -11.24
N SER A 128 -7.35 12.03 -11.08
CA SER A 128 -7.60 11.01 -12.10
C SER A 128 -8.74 10.07 -11.75
N ASN A 129 -9.53 10.39 -10.71
CA ASN A 129 -10.62 9.58 -10.16
C ASN A 129 -10.16 8.17 -9.76
N ARG A 130 -8.94 8.04 -9.24
CA ARG A 130 -8.33 6.77 -8.88
C ARG A 130 -8.47 6.46 -7.40
N PHE A 131 -8.56 5.18 -7.11
CA PHE A 131 -8.39 4.64 -5.77
C PHE A 131 -7.42 3.46 -5.82
N HIS A 132 -6.82 3.16 -4.69
CA HIS A 132 -5.97 1.99 -4.47
C HIS A 132 -6.64 1.04 -3.49
N VAL A 133 -6.29 -0.25 -3.58
CA VAL A 133 -6.82 -1.29 -2.70
C VAL A 133 -5.68 -1.89 -1.89
N ILE A 134 -5.74 -1.71 -0.58
CA ILE A 134 -4.83 -2.29 0.39
C ILE A 134 -5.41 -3.64 0.82
N PRO A 135 -4.64 -4.75 0.76
CA PRO A 135 -5.16 -6.05 1.18
C PRO A 135 -5.49 -6.05 2.68
N GLY A 136 -6.67 -6.53 3.05
CA GLY A 136 -7.11 -6.60 4.44
C GLY A 136 -6.24 -7.49 5.33
N THR A 137 -5.57 -8.48 4.73
CA THR A 137 -4.68 -9.42 5.40
C THR A 137 -3.23 -8.92 5.53
N GLU A 138 -2.88 -7.81 4.86
CA GLU A 138 -1.51 -7.30 4.86
C GLU A 138 -1.52 -5.77 4.74
N LYS A 139 -1.92 -5.08 5.81
CA LYS A 139 -2.15 -3.63 5.81
C LYS A 139 -0.87 -2.80 5.83
N VAL A 140 0.17 -3.32 6.47
CA VAL A 140 1.49 -2.68 6.55
C VAL A 140 2.54 -3.76 6.38
N VAL A 141 3.63 -3.42 5.70
CA VAL A 141 4.79 -4.29 5.51
C VAL A 141 6.04 -3.53 5.87
N SER A 142 6.94 -4.16 6.61
CA SER A 142 8.29 -3.64 6.83
C SER A 142 9.35 -4.69 6.54
N TYR A 143 10.50 -4.22 6.05
CA TYR A 143 11.74 -4.96 6.00
C TYR A 143 12.68 -4.42 7.06
N ILE A 144 13.14 -5.28 7.96
CA ILE A 144 13.87 -4.90 9.17
C ILE A 144 15.16 -5.71 9.25
N CYS A 145 16.27 -5.01 9.40
CA CYS A 145 17.57 -5.61 9.66
C CYS A 145 17.84 -5.61 11.16
N SER A 146 17.99 -6.79 11.75
CA SER A 146 18.24 -6.94 13.19
C SER A 146 19.05 -8.21 13.47
N GLY A 147 20.08 -8.11 14.31
CA GLY A 147 20.86 -9.27 14.77
C GLY A 147 21.45 -10.14 13.65
N GLY A 148 21.98 -9.55 12.58
CA GLY A 148 22.54 -10.28 11.45
C GLY A 148 21.49 -10.95 10.54
N THR A 149 20.23 -10.55 10.65
CA THR A 149 19.10 -11.15 9.94
C THR A 149 18.22 -10.08 9.32
N LEU A 150 17.77 -10.32 8.09
CA LEU A 150 16.74 -9.52 7.43
C LEU A 150 15.38 -10.20 7.60
N TYR A 151 14.45 -9.48 8.17
CA TYR A 151 13.07 -9.90 8.41
C TYR A 151 12.10 -9.20 7.47
N ARG A 152 10.95 -9.84 7.21
CA ARG A 152 9.78 -9.21 6.63
C ARG A 152 8.63 -9.30 7.63
N ASN A 153 8.26 -8.20 8.22
CA ASN A 153 7.10 -8.12 9.10
C ASN A 153 5.89 -7.59 8.31
N ALA A 154 4.70 -8.07 8.63
CA ALA A 154 3.48 -7.71 7.91
C ALA A 154 2.26 -7.81 8.82
N ASN A 155 1.19 -7.10 8.45
CA ASN A 155 -0.11 -7.14 9.10
C ASN A 155 -0.09 -6.76 10.59
N TYR A 156 0.63 -5.70 10.91
CA TYR A 156 0.59 -5.06 12.22
C TYR A 156 -0.18 -3.73 12.14
N ALA A 157 -0.50 -3.16 13.30
CA ALA A 157 -1.18 -1.86 13.36
C ALA A 157 -0.31 -0.76 12.74
N TYR A 158 -0.94 0.21 12.11
CA TYR A 158 -0.25 1.38 11.59
C TYR A 158 0.61 2.02 12.67
N SER A 159 1.90 2.11 12.41
CA SER A 159 2.90 2.66 13.32
C SER A 159 3.90 3.48 12.51
N SER A 160 4.32 4.60 13.04
CA SER A 160 5.41 5.41 12.46
C SER A 160 6.79 4.87 12.81
N SER A 161 6.87 3.78 13.57
CA SER A 161 8.10 3.11 13.94
C SER A 161 8.00 1.64 13.59
N CYS A 162 8.96 1.14 12.84
CA CYS A 162 9.06 -0.27 12.50
C CYS A 162 9.05 -1.13 13.78
N PRO A 163 8.10 -2.03 13.96
CA PRO A 163 8.06 -2.87 15.14
C PRO A 163 9.25 -3.83 15.15
N ALA A 164 9.87 -4.03 16.31
CA ALA A 164 10.97 -4.97 16.44
C ALA A 164 10.54 -6.38 15.99
N PRO A 165 11.35 -7.08 15.19
CA PRO A 165 11.03 -8.43 14.78
C PRO A 165 11.11 -9.38 15.97
N THR A 166 10.19 -10.34 16.03
CA THR A 166 10.20 -11.40 17.04
C THR A 166 10.87 -12.64 16.45
N PRO A 167 12.06 -13.04 16.91
CA PRO A 167 12.71 -14.25 16.46
C PRO A 167 11.80 -15.47 16.58
N GLY A 168 11.78 -16.32 15.56
CA GLY A 168 10.95 -17.52 15.49
C GLY A 168 9.51 -17.29 15.00
N THR A 169 9.00 -16.07 15.02
CA THR A 169 7.64 -15.73 14.51
C THR A 169 7.67 -14.79 13.33
N THR A 170 8.53 -13.76 13.35
CA THR A 170 8.67 -12.87 12.18
C THR A 170 9.42 -13.58 11.05
N PRO A 171 8.85 -13.64 9.84
CA PRO A 171 9.46 -14.32 8.70
C PRO A 171 10.86 -13.81 8.38
N VAL A 172 11.81 -14.74 8.28
CA VAL A 172 13.20 -14.47 7.88
C VAL A 172 13.31 -14.47 6.36
N ILE A 173 13.95 -13.45 5.82
CA ILE A 173 14.24 -13.29 4.38
C ILE A 173 15.68 -13.70 4.05
N ALA A 174 16.62 -13.35 4.92
CA ALA A 174 18.03 -13.71 4.78
C ALA A 174 18.73 -13.66 6.13
N THR A 175 19.79 -14.47 6.26
CA THR A 175 20.72 -14.52 7.40
C THR A 175 22.12 -14.11 6.94
N ASN A 176 23.08 -14.09 7.86
CA ASN A 176 24.46 -13.67 7.63
C ASN A 176 24.57 -12.23 7.11
N LEU A 177 23.65 -11.39 7.55
CA LEU A 177 23.64 -9.97 7.24
C LEU A 177 24.75 -9.27 8.04
N ASP A 178 25.65 -8.60 7.35
CA ASP A 178 26.72 -7.81 7.93
C ASP A 178 26.30 -6.34 8.05
N THR A 179 25.91 -5.74 6.92
CA THR A 179 25.41 -4.35 6.91
C THR A 179 24.09 -4.24 6.19
N CYS A 180 23.30 -3.26 6.60
CA CYS A 180 22.04 -2.93 6.00
C CYS A 180 21.81 -1.43 6.10
N ASN A 181 21.48 -0.80 4.99
CA ASN A 181 21.17 0.62 4.95
C ASN A 181 20.06 0.89 3.94
N PHE A 182 18.97 1.46 4.42
CA PHE A 182 17.87 1.98 3.61
C PHE A 182 17.89 3.49 3.64
N VAL A 183 17.69 4.10 2.48
CA VAL A 183 17.51 5.55 2.34
C VAL A 183 16.31 5.77 1.42
N TYR A 184 15.42 6.65 1.81
CA TYR A 184 14.30 7.07 0.99
C TYR A 184 14.40 8.56 0.68
N ASN A 185 14.49 8.87 -0.61
CA ASN A 185 14.44 10.22 -1.13
C ASN A 185 13.07 10.43 -1.81
N GLY A 186 12.11 10.87 -1.04
CA GLY A 186 10.80 11.31 -1.49
C GLY A 186 10.46 12.57 -0.71
N SER A 187 10.25 13.69 -1.39
CA SER A 187 9.51 14.79 -0.76
C SER A 187 8.04 14.47 -0.85
N ASP A 188 7.25 14.90 0.13
CA ASP A 188 5.82 14.62 0.27
C ASP A 188 4.96 14.94 -0.98
N LEU A 189 5.51 15.64 -1.96
CA LEU A 189 4.81 16.06 -3.17
C LEU A 189 5.54 15.69 -4.47
N GLN A 190 6.61 14.90 -4.44
CA GLN A 190 7.29 14.46 -5.66
C GLN A 190 6.57 13.25 -6.30
N ARG A 191 6.37 13.31 -7.61
CA ARG A 191 5.73 12.24 -8.38
C ARG A 191 6.46 10.90 -8.32
N ASN A 192 7.78 10.94 -8.10
CA ASN A 192 8.63 9.76 -8.04
C ASN A 192 9.51 9.83 -6.79
N GLY A 193 9.53 8.76 -6.02
CA GLY A 193 10.45 8.55 -4.93
C GLY A 193 11.55 7.56 -5.32
N LEU A 194 12.68 7.62 -4.63
CA LEU A 194 13.79 6.69 -4.79
C LEU A 194 14.11 6.03 -3.46
N VAL A 195 13.96 4.70 -3.41
CA VAL A 195 14.46 3.89 -2.30
C VAL A 195 15.82 3.32 -2.69
N GLN A 196 16.84 3.64 -1.92
CA GLN A 196 18.19 3.08 -2.06
C GLN A 196 18.40 2.04 -0.97
N MET A 197 18.92 0.87 -1.36
CA MET A 197 19.27 -0.23 -0.46
C MET A 197 20.72 -0.61 -0.64
N THR A 198 21.47 -0.65 0.45
CA THR A 198 22.81 -1.25 0.50
C THR A 198 22.78 -2.36 1.52
N ILE A 199 23.00 -3.60 1.10
CA ILE A 199 22.95 -4.78 1.95
C ILE A 199 24.20 -5.62 1.71
N SER A 200 24.93 -5.97 2.78
CA SER A 200 26.10 -6.83 2.74
C SER A 200 25.82 -8.12 3.49
N PHE A 201 26.30 -9.21 2.92
CA PHE A 201 26.26 -10.55 3.53
C PHE A 201 27.67 -11.06 3.69
N THR A 202 28.00 -11.59 4.86
CA THR A 202 29.31 -12.17 5.15
C THR A 202 29.15 -13.64 5.56
N ASN A 203 29.85 -14.53 4.88
CA ASN A 203 29.91 -15.94 5.23
C ASN A 203 31.31 -16.49 4.99
N SER A 204 31.85 -17.20 5.98
CA SER A 204 33.18 -17.86 5.93
C SER A 204 34.31 -16.89 5.52
N GLY A 205 34.22 -15.63 5.94
CA GLY A 205 35.24 -14.59 5.64
C GLY A 205 35.09 -13.92 4.27
N GLU A 206 34.10 -14.30 3.47
CA GLU A 206 33.78 -13.64 2.22
C GLU A 206 32.58 -12.70 2.40
N THR A 207 32.68 -11.47 1.88
CA THR A 207 31.61 -10.47 1.96
C THR A 207 31.14 -10.09 0.56
N VAL A 208 29.82 -10.13 0.37
CA VAL A 208 29.15 -9.65 -0.86
C VAL A 208 28.24 -8.49 -0.52
N THR A 209 28.47 -7.35 -1.14
CA THR A 209 27.64 -6.16 -1.00
C THR A 209 26.78 -5.97 -2.23
N GLN A 210 25.48 -5.74 -2.02
CA GLN A 210 24.52 -5.41 -3.06
C GLN A 210 23.99 -3.99 -2.84
N TYR A 211 24.13 -3.17 -3.86
CA TYR A 211 23.47 -1.88 -3.96
C TYR A 211 22.31 -1.97 -4.94
N HIS A 212 21.16 -1.42 -4.58
CA HIS A 212 19.99 -1.43 -5.44
C HIS A 212 19.15 -0.17 -5.26
N GLU A 213 18.70 0.40 -6.38
CA GLU A 213 17.80 1.55 -6.42
C GLU A 213 16.43 1.13 -6.94
N ILE A 214 15.39 1.61 -6.29
CA ILE A 214 14.00 1.31 -6.62
C ILE A 214 13.26 2.63 -6.81
N HIS A 215 12.88 2.89 -8.05
CA HIS A 215 11.94 3.97 -8.34
C HIS A 215 10.54 3.53 -7.93
N VAL A 216 9.87 4.38 -7.14
CA VAL A 216 8.50 4.18 -6.68
C VAL A 216 7.63 5.33 -7.17
N ASN A 217 6.37 5.03 -7.50
CA ASN A 217 5.43 6.03 -7.96
C ASN A 217 4.71 6.65 -6.76
N ASN A 218 4.82 7.96 -6.61
CA ASN A 218 4.13 8.75 -5.59
C ASN A 218 2.95 9.55 -6.14
N THR A 219 2.50 9.28 -7.37
CA THR A 219 1.29 9.91 -7.92
C THR A 219 0.05 9.29 -7.26
N PRO A 220 -0.68 10.02 -6.40
CA PRO A 220 -1.81 9.52 -5.66
C PRO A 220 -3.08 9.35 -6.53
#